data_af06e7ee227d21898247de39a1ec3c14
#
_entry.id   af06e7ee227d21898247de39a1ec3c14
#
_cell.length_a   1.000
_cell.length_b   1.000
_cell.length_c   1.000
_cell.angle_alpha   90.00
_cell.angle_beta   90.00
_cell.angle_gamma   90.00
#
_symmetry.space_group_name_H-M   'P 1'
#
loop_
_entity.id
_entity.type
_entity.pdbx_description
1 polymer ?
#
loop_
_entity_poly.entity_id
_entity_poly.type
_entity_poly.pdbx_seq_one_letter_code
_entity_poly.pdbx_strand_id
1 'polypeptide(L)'
;MGGLYYEAFTEGETIAHEKRRTISESDNQRFCDLTMNQQPLHLDAEFAAETQFGERVVNGLYTMSLAVGLTIPDTTDGTIVANLSYGDVEHPAPVVHGDTIRAETTVLDKRLTSDEDRGIVTMQVDAYNQDDTLVCTFERTALVQRTDD
;
A
#
# COMPACT_ATOMS: atom_id res chain seq x y z
N MET A 1 -5.42 18.92 -2.91
CA MET A 1 -4.81 18.18 -1.82
C MET A 1 -5.88 17.63 -0.93
N GLY A 2 -5.91 16.35 -0.80
CA GLY A 2 -6.98 15.68 -0.06
C GLY A 2 -6.55 15.06 1.27
N GLY A 3 -5.30 15.26 1.71
CA GLY A 3 -4.79 14.66 2.94
C GLY A 3 -5.50 15.16 4.18
N LEU A 4 -5.59 14.28 5.19
CA LEU A 4 -6.23 14.57 6.46
C LEU A 4 -5.19 15.03 7.48
N TYR A 5 -5.54 16.04 8.26
CA TYR A 5 -4.82 16.38 9.48
C TYR A 5 -5.25 15.44 10.61
N TYR A 6 -4.45 15.37 11.65
CA TYR A 6 -4.72 14.46 12.78
C TYR A 6 -6.17 14.47 13.25
N GLU A 7 -6.75 15.67 13.41
CA GLU A 7 -8.09 15.86 13.93
C GLU A 7 -9.18 15.22 13.06
N ALA A 8 -8.91 15.07 11.76
CA ALA A 8 -9.89 14.55 10.81
C ALA A 8 -9.87 13.02 10.66
N PHE A 9 -8.86 12.34 11.19
CA PHE A 9 -8.87 10.88 11.23
C PHE A 9 -9.87 10.41 12.28
N THR A 10 -10.69 9.43 11.91
CA THR A 10 -11.69 8.85 12.82
C THR A 10 -11.42 7.36 12.98
N GLU A 11 -11.15 6.94 14.21
CA GLU A 11 -10.91 5.52 14.52
C GLU A 11 -12.11 4.68 14.10
N GLY A 12 -11.84 3.55 13.44
CA GLY A 12 -12.83 2.63 12.94
C GLY A 12 -13.39 2.98 11.55
N GLU A 13 -13.09 4.16 11.01
CA GLU A 13 -13.52 4.54 9.67
C GLU A 13 -12.72 3.79 8.60
N THR A 14 -13.42 3.34 7.56
CA THR A 14 -12.81 2.75 6.37
C THR A 14 -12.99 3.69 5.19
N ILE A 15 -11.89 4.00 4.52
CA ILE A 15 -11.88 4.84 3.32
C ILE A 15 -11.62 3.94 2.12
N ALA A 16 -12.58 3.89 1.18
CA ALA A 16 -12.39 3.20 -0.09
C ALA A 16 -11.78 4.20 -1.09
N HIS A 17 -10.54 3.93 -1.53
CA HIS A 17 -9.83 4.85 -2.43
C HIS A 17 -10.30 4.68 -3.86
N GLU A 18 -10.53 5.80 -4.55
CA GLU A 18 -11.02 5.77 -5.93
C GLU A 18 -9.96 5.39 -6.95
N LYS A 19 -8.71 5.78 -6.70
CA LYS A 19 -7.62 5.49 -7.64
C LYS A 19 -7.35 3.99 -7.72
N ARG A 20 -7.13 3.53 -8.95
CA ARG A 20 -6.75 2.14 -9.25
C ARG A 20 -5.64 2.17 -10.28
N ARG A 21 -4.88 1.08 -10.33
CA ARG A 21 -3.86 0.92 -11.35
C ARG A 21 -3.84 -0.50 -11.88
N THR A 22 -3.85 -0.62 -13.21
CA THR A 22 -3.57 -1.90 -13.86
C THR A 22 -2.06 -2.06 -13.96
N ILE A 23 -1.53 -3.13 -13.39
CA ILE A 23 -0.09 -3.39 -13.36
C ILE A 23 0.36 -3.91 -14.71
N SER A 24 1.31 -3.21 -15.34
CA SER A 24 1.92 -3.66 -16.59
C SER A 24 3.16 -4.51 -16.31
N GLU A 25 3.57 -5.28 -17.32
CA GLU A 25 4.85 -5.99 -17.27
C GLU A 25 6.01 -5.02 -17.03
N SER A 26 5.97 -3.84 -17.66
CA SER A 26 6.98 -2.80 -17.48
C SER A 26 7.05 -2.30 -16.05
N ASP A 27 5.92 -2.14 -15.37
CA ASP A 27 5.89 -1.71 -13.97
C ASP A 27 6.68 -2.66 -13.09
N ASN A 28 6.43 -3.94 -13.20
CA ASN A 28 7.11 -4.96 -12.42
C ASN A 28 8.60 -5.06 -12.77
N GLN A 29 8.91 -5.03 -14.08
CA GLN A 29 10.30 -5.10 -14.54
C GLN A 29 11.12 -3.95 -13.97
N ARG A 30 10.60 -2.73 -14.07
CA ARG A 30 11.29 -1.53 -13.58
C ARG A 30 11.51 -1.57 -12.08
N PHE A 31 10.50 -1.99 -11.33
CA PHE A 31 10.63 -2.10 -9.88
C PHE A 31 11.70 -3.13 -9.50
N CYS A 32 11.67 -4.29 -10.12
CA CYS A 32 12.67 -5.32 -9.87
C CYS A 32 14.08 -4.83 -10.23
N ASP A 33 14.23 -4.14 -11.36
CA ASP A 33 15.53 -3.61 -11.78
C ASP A 33 16.04 -2.55 -10.80
N LEU A 34 15.18 -1.64 -10.37
CA LEU A 34 15.56 -0.56 -9.45
C LEU A 34 15.95 -1.09 -8.06
N THR A 35 15.36 -2.20 -7.64
CA THR A 35 15.62 -2.77 -6.32
C THR A 35 16.65 -3.88 -6.33
N MET A 36 17.21 -4.21 -7.49
CA MET A 36 18.17 -5.29 -7.66
C MET A 36 17.58 -6.68 -7.36
N ASN A 37 16.27 -6.81 -7.31
CA ASN A 37 15.59 -8.08 -7.09
C ASN A 37 15.29 -8.75 -8.42
N GLN A 38 16.22 -9.58 -8.87
CA GLN A 38 16.13 -10.25 -10.17
C GLN A 38 15.65 -11.71 -10.04
N GLN A 39 14.76 -11.98 -9.08
CA GLN A 39 14.22 -13.33 -8.91
C GLN A 39 13.53 -13.82 -10.19
N PRO A 40 13.88 -15.01 -10.67
CA PRO A 40 13.26 -15.56 -11.88
C PRO A 40 11.74 -15.68 -11.79
N LEU A 41 11.19 -15.90 -10.60
CA LEU A 41 9.74 -15.95 -10.41
C LEU A 41 9.05 -14.70 -10.93
N HIS A 42 9.70 -13.55 -10.83
CA HIS A 42 9.13 -12.28 -11.26
C HIS A 42 9.42 -11.94 -12.72
N LEU A 43 10.52 -12.45 -13.27
CA LEU A 43 11.07 -11.95 -14.53
C LEU A 43 11.18 -12.99 -15.66
N ASP A 44 11.34 -14.27 -15.31
CA ASP A 44 11.56 -15.34 -16.27
C ASP A 44 10.28 -16.14 -16.47
N ALA A 45 9.63 -15.93 -17.60
CA ALA A 45 8.34 -16.56 -17.88
C ALA A 45 8.42 -18.09 -17.95
N GLU A 46 9.52 -18.64 -18.45
CA GLU A 46 9.68 -20.09 -18.52
C GLU A 46 9.91 -20.69 -17.14
N PHE A 47 10.73 -20.06 -16.31
CA PHE A 47 10.89 -20.45 -14.92
C PHE A 47 9.56 -20.42 -14.17
N ALA A 48 8.83 -19.31 -14.29
CA ALA A 48 7.57 -19.11 -13.58
C ALA A 48 6.49 -20.11 -14.02
N ALA A 49 6.49 -20.50 -15.29
CA ALA A 49 5.54 -21.48 -15.82
C ALA A 49 5.64 -22.85 -15.14
N GLU A 50 6.81 -23.20 -14.62
CA GLU A 50 7.06 -24.48 -13.92
C GLU A 50 6.78 -24.37 -12.42
N THR A 51 6.42 -23.19 -11.91
CA THR A 51 6.07 -23.01 -10.50
C THR A 51 4.59 -23.28 -10.27
N GLN A 52 4.19 -23.35 -8.99
CA GLN A 52 2.79 -23.52 -8.61
C GLN A 52 1.89 -22.40 -9.16
N PHE A 53 2.46 -21.25 -9.51
CA PHE A 53 1.69 -20.11 -10.02
C PHE A 53 1.42 -20.18 -11.52
N GLY A 54 2.23 -20.92 -12.26
CA GLY A 54 2.06 -21.10 -13.71
C GLY A 54 2.43 -19.89 -14.57
N GLU A 55 2.76 -18.76 -13.97
CA GLU A 55 3.11 -17.53 -14.67
C GLU A 55 3.91 -16.60 -13.73
N ARG A 56 4.51 -15.56 -14.30
CA ARG A 56 5.30 -14.60 -13.51
C ARG A 56 4.40 -13.89 -12.47
N VAL A 57 4.88 -13.86 -11.24
CA VAL A 57 4.21 -13.17 -10.13
C VAL A 57 4.86 -11.80 -9.94
N VAL A 58 4.04 -10.77 -9.80
CA VAL A 58 4.50 -9.41 -9.53
C VAL A 58 5.21 -9.38 -8.17
N ASN A 59 6.30 -8.64 -8.09
CA ASN A 59 7.05 -8.47 -6.84
C ASN A 59 6.11 -7.91 -5.76
N GLY A 60 6.00 -8.63 -4.64
CA GLY A 60 5.08 -8.25 -3.57
C GLY A 60 5.36 -6.87 -2.97
N LEU A 61 6.63 -6.47 -2.93
CA LEU A 61 6.99 -5.12 -2.46
C LEU A 61 6.53 -4.03 -3.42
N TYR A 62 6.44 -4.33 -4.73
CA TYR A 62 5.80 -3.40 -5.66
C TYR A 62 4.32 -3.24 -5.34
N THR A 63 3.61 -4.34 -5.15
CA THR A 63 2.19 -4.31 -4.81
C THR A 63 1.95 -3.52 -3.52
N MET A 64 2.77 -3.75 -2.50
CA MET A 64 2.71 -3.01 -1.25
C MET A 64 2.94 -1.50 -1.46
N SER A 65 3.99 -1.15 -2.20
CA SER A 65 4.32 0.25 -2.49
C SER A 65 3.19 0.93 -3.28
N LEU A 66 2.62 0.23 -4.25
CA LEU A 66 1.48 0.72 -5.01
C LEU A 66 0.27 0.95 -4.10
N ALA A 67 -0.01 0.00 -3.20
CA ALA A 67 -1.12 0.13 -2.26
C ALA A 67 -0.96 1.39 -1.40
N VAL A 68 0.22 1.63 -0.85
CA VAL A 68 0.50 2.88 -0.12
C VAL A 68 0.21 4.09 -1.00
N GLY A 69 0.72 4.10 -2.22
CA GLY A 69 0.53 5.22 -3.16
C GLY A 69 -0.94 5.51 -3.45
N LEU A 70 -1.75 4.47 -3.59
CA LEU A 70 -3.19 4.62 -3.84
C LEU A 70 -3.93 5.24 -2.66
N THR A 71 -3.41 5.09 -1.44
CA THR A 71 -4.03 5.66 -0.24
C THR A 71 -3.67 7.12 0.00
N ILE A 72 -2.55 7.60 -0.58
CA ILE A 72 -2.00 8.92 -0.27
C ILE A 72 -2.99 10.05 -0.48
N PRO A 73 -3.72 10.15 -1.61
CA PRO A 73 -4.60 11.30 -1.84
C PRO A 73 -5.62 11.57 -0.74
N ASP A 74 -6.12 10.51 -0.12
CA ASP A 74 -7.22 10.61 0.86
C ASP A 74 -6.74 10.52 2.30
N THR A 75 -5.46 10.25 2.54
CA THR A 75 -4.93 10.07 3.89
C THR A 75 -3.89 11.12 4.27
N THR A 76 -2.74 11.11 3.62
CA THR A 76 -1.57 11.89 4.08
C THR A 76 -1.02 12.87 3.06
N ASP A 77 -1.72 13.11 1.96
CA ASP A 77 -1.25 14.04 0.92
C ASP A 77 -1.09 15.46 1.48
N GLY A 78 0.16 15.90 1.58
CA GLY A 78 0.49 17.22 2.09
C GLY A 78 0.44 17.36 3.60
N THR A 79 0.03 16.32 4.34
CA THR A 79 -0.12 16.37 5.81
C THR A 79 0.84 15.45 6.55
N ILE A 80 1.56 14.60 5.82
CA ILE A 80 2.57 13.71 6.41
C ILE A 80 3.75 14.50 6.95
N VAL A 81 4.26 14.10 8.12
CA VAL A 81 5.57 14.53 8.62
C VAL A 81 6.60 13.46 8.31
N ALA A 82 6.28 12.21 8.66
CA ALA A 82 7.15 11.07 8.41
C ALA A 82 6.35 9.77 8.45
N ASN A 83 6.79 8.80 7.67
CA ASN A 83 6.30 7.45 7.79
C ASN A 83 7.15 6.74 8.84
N LEU A 84 6.52 6.19 9.88
CA LEU A 84 7.24 5.63 11.03
C LEU A 84 7.49 4.14 10.90
N SER A 85 6.51 3.38 10.46
CA SER A 85 6.66 1.93 10.37
C SER A 85 5.61 1.29 9.49
N TYR A 86 5.93 0.07 9.04
CA TYR A 86 4.99 -0.87 8.44
C TYR A 86 5.05 -2.15 9.27
N GLY A 87 3.92 -2.77 9.49
CA GLY A 87 3.83 -4.00 10.26
C GLY A 87 2.83 -4.99 9.68
N ASP A 88 2.94 -6.23 10.13
CA ASP A 88 2.01 -7.30 9.79
C ASP A 88 1.73 -7.43 8.29
N VAL A 89 2.80 -7.36 7.48
CA VAL A 89 2.70 -7.44 6.03
C VAL A 89 2.42 -8.87 5.59
N GLU A 90 1.34 -9.08 4.86
CA GLU A 90 0.98 -10.38 4.30
C GLU A 90 0.59 -10.25 2.83
N HIS A 91 0.86 -11.30 2.06
CA HIS A 91 0.48 -11.43 0.65
C HIS A 91 -0.41 -12.68 0.49
N PRO A 92 -1.72 -12.58 0.77
CA PRO A 92 -2.58 -13.77 0.79
C PRO A 92 -2.81 -14.43 -0.56
N ALA A 93 -2.64 -13.68 -1.66
CA ALA A 93 -2.81 -14.19 -3.01
C ALA A 93 -1.81 -13.53 -3.96
N PRO A 94 -1.38 -14.24 -5.02
CA PRO A 94 -0.44 -13.67 -5.98
C PRO A 94 -1.08 -12.59 -6.84
N VAL A 95 -0.25 -11.66 -7.31
CA VAL A 95 -0.62 -10.64 -8.29
C VAL A 95 0.14 -10.94 -9.57
N VAL A 96 -0.55 -10.84 -10.70
CA VAL A 96 0.06 -11.07 -12.02
C VAL A 96 -0.10 -9.83 -12.89
N HIS A 97 0.68 -9.74 -13.97
CA HIS A 97 0.57 -8.64 -14.94
C HIS A 97 -0.85 -8.58 -15.51
N GLY A 98 -1.40 -7.39 -15.58
CA GLY A 98 -2.78 -7.18 -16.02
C GLY A 98 -3.78 -7.06 -14.89
N ASP A 99 -3.42 -7.43 -13.67
CA ASP A 99 -4.30 -7.21 -12.52
C ASP A 99 -4.47 -5.72 -12.26
N THR A 100 -5.68 -5.34 -11.89
CA THR A 100 -6.00 -3.95 -11.50
C THR A 100 -6.17 -3.89 -10.00
N ILE A 101 -5.33 -3.10 -9.36
CA ILE A 101 -5.26 -3.01 -7.89
C ILE A 101 -6.01 -1.78 -7.40
N ARG A 102 -6.82 -1.96 -6.38
CA ARG A 102 -7.47 -0.91 -5.60
C ARG A 102 -7.11 -1.10 -4.13
N ALA A 103 -7.32 -0.08 -3.32
CA ALA A 103 -6.98 -0.13 -1.90
C ALA A 103 -8.08 0.45 -1.02
N GLU A 104 -8.11 0.00 0.22
CA GLU A 104 -8.93 0.56 1.28
C GLU A 104 -8.05 0.81 2.51
N THR A 105 -8.37 1.86 3.26
CA THR A 105 -7.68 2.18 4.51
C THR A 105 -8.69 2.19 5.65
N THR A 106 -8.36 1.47 6.74
CA THR A 106 -9.13 1.54 7.98
C THR A 106 -8.26 2.17 9.05
N VAL A 107 -8.76 3.22 9.69
CA VAL A 107 -8.06 3.88 10.80
C VAL A 107 -8.20 3.02 12.03
N LEU A 108 -7.07 2.50 12.54
CA LEU A 108 -7.06 1.61 13.71
C LEU A 108 -6.92 2.38 15.02
N ASP A 109 -6.05 3.36 15.04
CA ASP A 109 -5.69 4.09 16.26
C ASP A 109 -5.10 5.44 15.92
N LYS A 110 -5.29 6.39 16.81
CA LYS A 110 -4.59 7.66 16.72
C LYS A 110 -4.28 8.20 18.12
N ARG A 111 -3.15 8.86 18.24
CA ARG A 111 -2.75 9.50 19.49
C ARG A 111 -1.85 10.68 19.20
N LEU A 112 -1.84 11.64 20.13
CA LEU A 112 -0.91 12.76 20.05
C LEU A 112 0.49 12.33 20.50
N THR A 113 1.50 12.99 19.98
CA THR A 113 2.86 12.89 20.48
C THR A 113 2.93 13.51 21.89
N SER A 114 4.03 13.23 22.63
CA SER A 114 4.17 13.72 23.99
C SER A 114 4.09 15.24 24.11
N ASP A 115 4.57 15.97 23.10
CA ASP A 115 4.51 17.44 23.07
C ASP A 115 3.16 17.96 22.52
N GLU A 116 2.27 17.08 22.12
CA GLU A 116 0.95 17.38 21.56
C GLU A 116 0.99 18.26 20.30
N ASP A 117 2.13 18.36 19.64
CA ASP A 117 2.30 19.17 18.43
C ASP A 117 2.04 18.40 17.14
N ARG A 118 2.00 17.08 17.22
CA ARG A 118 1.77 16.19 16.07
C ARG A 118 0.94 14.98 16.48
N GLY A 119 0.47 14.24 15.49
CA GLY A 119 -0.28 13.02 15.72
C GLY A 119 0.39 11.80 15.14
N ILE A 120 0.14 10.66 15.77
CA ILE A 120 0.56 9.35 15.29
C ILE A 120 -0.71 8.58 14.93
N VAL A 121 -0.84 8.18 13.67
CA VAL A 121 -2.01 7.46 13.16
C VAL A 121 -1.58 6.11 12.64
N THR A 122 -2.25 5.06 13.11
CA THR A 122 -2.04 3.69 12.64
C THR A 122 -3.23 3.29 11.78
N MET A 123 -2.93 2.82 10.58
CA MET A 123 -3.91 2.49 9.55
C MET A 123 -3.69 1.08 9.04
N GLN A 124 -4.77 0.36 8.82
CA GLN A 124 -4.76 -0.91 8.09
C GLN A 124 -4.96 -0.59 6.61
N VAL A 125 -4.08 -1.09 5.76
CA VAL A 125 -4.21 -0.96 4.31
C VAL A 125 -4.47 -2.34 3.73
N ASP A 126 -5.56 -2.45 2.96
CA ASP A 126 -5.93 -3.67 2.26
C ASP A 126 -5.97 -3.40 0.76
N ALA A 127 -5.23 -4.19 -0.01
CA ALA A 127 -5.20 -4.10 -1.46
C ALA A 127 -5.91 -5.30 -2.09
N TYR A 128 -6.73 -5.03 -3.08
CA TYR A 128 -7.55 -6.03 -3.78
C TYR A 128 -7.29 -5.97 -5.27
N ASN A 129 -7.43 -7.11 -5.94
CA ASN A 129 -7.43 -7.15 -7.40
C ASN A 129 -8.86 -6.90 -7.95
N GLN A 130 -9.04 -7.03 -9.26
CA GLN A 130 -10.31 -6.79 -9.95
C GLN A 130 -11.43 -7.79 -9.56
N ASP A 131 -11.07 -8.93 -8.99
CA ASP A 131 -12.02 -9.95 -8.53
C ASP A 131 -12.33 -9.83 -7.05
N ASP A 132 -11.94 -8.70 -6.43
CA ASP A 132 -12.09 -8.42 -5.00
C ASP A 132 -11.33 -9.42 -4.10
N THR A 133 -10.28 -10.05 -4.66
CA THR A 133 -9.40 -10.91 -3.88
C THR A 133 -8.38 -10.05 -3.14
N LEU A 134 -8.23 -10.27 -1.83
CA LEU A 134 -7.22 -9.60 -1.03
C LEU A 134 -5.82 -10.11 -1.44
N VAL A 135 -4.98 -9.22 -1.93
CA VAL A 135 -3.64 -9.56 -2.43
C VAL A 135 -2.51 -9.03 -1.58
N CYS A 136 -2.77 -8.02 -0.76
CA CYS A 136 -1.77 -7.48 0.16
C CYS A 136 -2.48 -6.78 1.31
N THR A 137 -1.97 -6.97 2.52
CA THR A 137 -2.51 -6.30 3.71
C THR A 137 -1.36 -5.96 4.65
N PHE A 138 -1.43 -4.81 5.29
CA PHE A 138 -0.40 -4.39 6.23
C PHE A 138 -0.91 -3.23 7.10
N GLU A 139 -0.22 -2.99 8.20
CA GLU A 139 -0.42 -1.79 9.01
C GLU A 139 0.62 -0.75 8.62
N ARG A 140 0.19 0.51 8.57
CA ARG A 140 1.06 1.67 8.34
C ARG A 140 0.89 2.64 9.49
N THR A 141 2.00 3.04 10.10
CA THR A 141 1.98 4.06 11.16
C THR A 141 2.69 5.32 10.66
N ALA A 142 1.98 6.43 10.68
CA ALA A 142 2.46 7.69 10.14
C ALA A 142 2.40 8.80 11.20
N LEU A 143 3.41 9.68 11.17
CA LEU A 143 3.41 10.93 11.92
C LEU A 143 2.79 12.00 11.03
N VAL A 144 1.72 12.62 11.49
CA VAL A 144 0.95 13.59 10.70
C VAL A 144 0.86 14.94 11.41
N GLN A 145 0.61 15.97 10.60
CA GLN A 145 0.45 17.33 11.11
C GLN A 145 -0.90 17.49 11.78
N ARG A 146 -0.96 18.42 12.72
CA ARG A 146 -2.21 18.88 13.30
C ARG A 146 -2.70 20.11 12.55
N THR A 147 -3.98 20.40 12.68
CA THR A 147 -4.55 21.68 12.20
C THR A 147 -3.98 22.81 13.05
N ASP A 148 -3.85 24.00 12.44
CA ASP A 148 -3.31 25.18 13.10
C ASP A 148 -4.32 25.89 14.03
N ASP A 149 -5.44 25.31 14.30
CA ASP A 149 -6.50 25.90 15.12
C ASP A 149 -6.29 25.75 16.62
#